data_0de30595cf6c5420979e93090f9a8486
#
_entry.id   0de30595cf6c5420979e93090f9a8486
#
_cell.length_a   1.000
_cell.length_b   1.000
_cell.length_c   1.000
_cell.angle_alpha   90.00
_cell.angle_beta   90.00
_cell.angle_gamma   90.00
#
_symmetry.space_group_name_H-M   'P 1'
#
loop_
_entity.id
_entity.type
_entity.pdbx_description
1 polymer ?
#
loop_
_entity_poly.entity_id
_entity_poly.type
_entity_poly.pdbx_seq_one_letter_code
_entity_poly.pdbx_strand_id
1 'polypeptide(L)'
;MTPEIKAVALDVDGVLTDGTFWWGADGAELKRFSFRDVMGIARAMRGGIVFALISGEKNALVDRYAEKMKITSVFQGCKDKEAALRSFAKTQKLPLKNICFMGDDVNDLAAMKIAGFSAAPADAHEAAVAAAAYVTQRPGGRGAVRELLDFLKVTQR
;
A
#
# COMPACT_ATOMS: atom_id res chain seq x y z
N MET A 1 -11.27 1.27 -18.54
CA MET A 1 -11.74 0.07 -17.81
C MET A 1 -10.71 -0.28 -16.73
N THR A 2 -11.13 -0.38 -15.49
CA THR A 2 -10.24 -0.82 -14.40
C THR A 2 -9.95 -2.30 -14.56
N PRO A 3 -8.67 -2.73 -14.42
CA PRO A 3 -8.34 -4.16 -14.50
C PRO A 3 -9.00 -4.94 -13.36
N GLU A 4 -9.17 -6.24 -13.54
CA GLU A 4 -9.63 -7.13 -12.47
C GLU A 4 -8.52 -7.27 -11.41
N ILE A 5 -8.64 -6.56 -10.31
CA ILE A 5 -7.68 -6.60 -9.21
C ILE A 5 -8.05 -7.72 -8.23
N LYS A 6 -7.08 -8.58 -7.91
CA LYS A 6 -7.17 -9.68 -6.95
C LYS A 6 -6.26 -9.51 -5.74
N ALA A 7 -5.26 -8.65 -5.87
CA ALA A 7 -4.34 -8.34 -4.78
C ALA A 7 -3.93 -6.86 -4.80
N VAL A 8 -3.61 -6.33 -3.64
CA VAL A 8 -3.14 -4.94 -3.47
C VAL A 8 -1.87 -4.96 -2.62
N ALA A 9 -0.81 -4.39 -3.14
CA ALA A 9 0.42 -4.14 -2.41
C ALA A 9 0.52 -2.66 -2.08
N LEU A 10 0.83 -2.35 -0.83
CA LEU A 10 0.87 -1.00 -0.29
C LEU A 10 2.27 -0.69 0.25
N ASP A 11 2.81 0.46 -0.11
CA ASP A 11 3.82 1.10 0.72
C ASP A 11 3.21 1.51 2.07
N VAL A 12 4.04 1.76 3.06
CA VAL A 12 3.57 2.12 4.41
C VAL A 12 3.69 3.61 4.64
N ASP A 13 4.91 4.14 4.67
CA ASP A 13 5.16 5.55 4.95
C ASP A 13 4.77 6.42 3.76
N GLY A 14 3.85 7.35 3.99
CA GLY A 14 3.28 8.19 2.94
C GLY A 14 2.05 7.62 2.24
N VAL A 15 1.70 6.36 2.45
CA VAL A 15 0.52 5.67 1.90
C VAL A 15 -0.48 5.33 3.01
N LEU A 16 -0.11 4.45 3.94
CA LEU A 16 -0.89 4.13 5.14
C LEU A 16 -0.72 5.16 6.24
N THR A 17 0.38 5.91 6.23
CA THR A 17 0.65 7.05 7.09
C THR A 17 0.76 8.32 6.23
N ASP A 18 0.90 9.47 6.88
CA ASP A 18 1.14 10.74 6.18
C ASP A 18 2.63 10.99 5.85
N GLY A 19 3.48 9.97 6.02
CA GLY A 19 4.91 10.06 5.77
C GLY A 19 5.70 10.70 6.91
N THR A 20 5.06 11.05 8.02
CA THR A 20 5.70 11.62 9.21
C THR A 20 5.73 10.61 10.36
N PHE A 21 6.60 10.87 11.32
CA PHE A 21 6.70 10.08 12.56
C PHE A 21 7.02 10.98 13.74
N TRP A 22 6.79 10.47 14.94
CA TRP A 22 7.08 11.13 16.20
C TRP A 22 8.13 10.34 16.95
N TRP A 23 9.13 11.03 17.49
CA TRP A 23 10.08 10.43 18.44
C TRP A 23 9.79 10.90 19.85
N GLY A 24 9.63 9.94 20.77
CA GLY A 24 9.71 10.21 22.18
C GLY A 24 11.15 10.44 22.64
N ALA A 25 11.34 11.13 23.75
CA ALA A 25 12.66 11.33 24.34
C ALA A 25 13.33 10.01 24.78
N ASP A 26 12.56 8.96 24.98
CA ASP A 26 12.99 7.59 25.28
C ASP A 26 13.39 6.78 24.03
N GLY A 27 13.35 7.39 22.84
CA GLY A 27 13.64 6.74 21.57
C GLY A 27 12.44 5.99 20.95
N ALA A 28 11.27 5.98 21.58
CA ALA A 28 10.06 5.40 20.98
C ALA A 28 9.65 6.17 19.71
N GLU A 29 9.28 5.42 18.67
CA GLU A 29 8.77 5.98 17.42
C GLU A 29 7.27 5.74 17.34
N LEU A 30 6.52 6.76 16.94
CA LEU A 30 5.07 6.69 16.77
C LEU A 30 4.71 7.05 15.33
N LYS A 31 3.75 6.33 14.79
CA LYS A 31 3.13 6.58 13.48
C LYS A 31 1.63 6.62 13.64
N ARG A 32 0.96 7.38 12.79
CA ARG A 32 -0.49 7.48 12.79
C ARG A 32 -1.08 6.77 11.59
N PHE A 33 -2.00 5.86 11.84
CA PHE A 33 -2.77 5.13 10.83
C PHE A 33 -4.24 5.58 10.84
N SER A 34 -4.90 5.43 9.71
CA SER A 34 -6.29 5.84 9.54
C SER A 34 -7.26 4.66 9.69
N PHE A 35 -8.29 4.80 10.52
CA PHE A 35 -9.39 3.83 10.59
C PHE A 35 -10.19 3.72 9.29
N ARG A 36 -10.21 4.77 8.47
CA ARG A 36 -10.85 4.72 7.15
C ARG A 36 -10.16 3.71 6.25
N ASP A 37 -8.83 3.73 6.26
CA ASP A 37 -8.00 2.76 5.51
C ASP A 37 -8.16 1.35 6.08
N VAL A 38 -8.12 1.21 7.40
CA VAL A 38 -8.36 -0.08 8.08
C VAL A 38 -9.72 -0.66 7.65
N MET A 39 -10.78 0.13 7.63
CA MET A 39 -12.11 -0.33 7.22
C MET A 39 -12.13 -0.73 5.74
N GLY A 40 -11.49 0.04 4.87
CA GLY A 40 -11.39 -0.28 3.44
C GLY A 40 -10.68 -1.60 3.20
N ILE A 41 -9.52 -1.79 3.81
CA ILE A 41 -8.74 -3.04 3.72
C ILE A 41 -9.56 -4.22 4.26
N ALA A 42 -10.16 -4.09 5.44
CA ALA A 42 -10.96 -5.17 6.02
C ALA A 42 -12.14 -5.58 5.13
N ARG A 43 -12.80 -4.62 4.49
CA ARG A 43 -13.90 -4.91 3.53
C ARG A 43 -13.38 -5.61 2.27
N ALA A 44 -12.29 -5.11 1.69
CA ALA A 44 -11.68 -5.71 0.51
C ALA A 44 -11.19 -7.15 0.80
N MET A 45 -10.60 -7.39 1.97
CA MET A 45 -10.18 -8.75 2.37
C MET A 45 -11.37 -9.71 2.51
N ARG A 46 -12.49 -9.25 3.06
CA ARG A 46 -13.73 -10.05 3.08
C ARG A 46 -14.25 -10.37 1.68
N GLY A 47 -14.00 -9.49 0.72
CA GLY A 47 -14.28 -9.69 -0.70
C GLY A 47 -13.27 -10.58 -1.43
N GLY A 48 -12.27 -11.12 -0.74
CA GLY A 48 -11.27 -12.04 -1.31
C GLY A 48 -10.01 -11.35 -1.84
N ILE A 49 -9.83 -10.05 -1.61
CA ILE A 49 -8.59 -9.35 -1.99
C ILE A 49 -7.47 -9.69 -1.02
N VAL A 50 -6.30 -10.04 -1.55
CA VAL A 50 -5.10 -10.31 -0.77
C VAL A 50 -4.24 -9.06 -0.70
N PHE A 51 -3.63 -8.81 0.46
CA PHE A 51 -2.79 -7.63 0.67
C PHE A 51 -1.34 -8.00 0.96
N ALA A 52 -0.43 -7.11 0.53
CA ALA A 52 0.96 -7.08 0.95
C ALA A 52 1.32 -5.68 1.47
N LEU A 53 2.21 -5.62 2.45
CA LEU A 53 2.90 -4.40 2.85
C LEU A 53 4.35 -4.48 2.34
N ILE A 54 4.80 -3.44 1.65
CA ILE A 54 6.16 -3.35 1.10
C ILE A 54 6.77 -2.04 1.55
N SER A 55 7.62 -2.08 2.57
CA SER A 55 8.23 -0.92 3.21
C SER A 55 9.75 -0.90 3.04
N GLY A 56 10.32 0.26 2.75
CA GLY A 56 11.76 0.47 2.71
C GLY A 56 12.41 0.46 4.10
N GLU A 57 11.65 0.81 5.12
CA GLU A 57 12.07 0.80 6.52
C GLU A 57 11.66 -0.50 7.21
N LYS A 58 12.43 -0.88 8.24
CA LYS A 58 12.05 -1.96 9.15
C LYS A 58 11.58 -1.33 10.47
N ASN A 59 10.33 -1.58 10.83
CA ASN A 59 9.71 -0.96 11.99
C ASN A 59 8.67 -1.89 12.63
N ALA A 60 8.72 -2.04 13.95
CA ALA A 60 7.78 -2.88 14.70
C ALA A 60 6.31 -2.42 14.57
N LEU A 61 6.07 -1.14 14.25
CA LEU A 61 4.71 -0.64 14.01
C LEU A 61 4.11 -1.20 12.72
N VAL A 62 4.93 -1.51 11.71
CA VAL A 62 4.48 -2.19 10.48
C VAL A 62 4.04 -3.62 10.81
N ASP A 63 4.82 -4.34 11.62
CA ASP A 63 4.45 -5.68 12.08
C ASP A 63 3.14 -5.66 12.85
N ARG A 64 2.98 -4.68 13.76
CA ARG A 64 1.75 -4.51 14.55
C ARG A 64 0.54 -4.19 13.67
N TYR A 65 0.72 -3.35 12.64
CA TYR A 65 -0.34 -3.06 11.68
C TYR A 65 -0.74 -4.31 10.89
N ALA A 66 0.25 -5.04 10.39
CA ALA A 66 0.04 -6.28 9.65
C ALA A 66 -0.71 -7.32 10.49
N GLU A 67 -0.31 -7.51 11.76
CA GLU A 67 -0.97 -8.39 12.70
C GLU A 67 -2.44 -7.99 12.92
N LYS A 68 -2.69 -6.70 13.21
CA LYS A 68 -4.05 -6.17 13.36
C LYS A 68 -4.92 -6.43 12.13
N MET A 69 -4.37 -6.27 10.95
CA MET A 69 -5.08 -6.45 9.68
C MET A 69 -5.06 -7.89 9.18
N LYS A 70 -4.33 -8.80 9.84
CA LYS A 70 -4.12 -10.20 9.39
C LYS A 70 -3.48 -10.28 8.01
N ILE A 71 -2.60 -9.33 7.69
CA ILE A 71 -1.80 -9.34 6.46
C ILE A 71 -0.55 -10.17 6.72
N THR A 72 -0.37 -11.25 5.97
CA THR A 72 0.75 -12.18 6.15
C THR A 72 1.92 -11.91 5.21
N SER A 73 1.69 -11.21 4.10
CA SER A 73 2.73 -10.82 3.15
C SER A 73 3.30 -9.46 3.54
N VAL A 74 4.44 -9.47 4.24
CA VAL A 74 5.10 -8.26 4.76
C VAL A 74 6.56 -8.26 4.35
N PHE A 75 6.97 -7.22 3.62
CA PHE A 75 8.34 -7.01 3.16
C PHE A 75 8.84 -5.71 3.76
N GLN A 76 9.76 -5.79 4.73
CA GLN A 76 10.36 -4.64 5.39
C GLN A 76 11.84 -4.54 5.10
N GLY A 77 12.40 -3.33 5.27
CA GLY A 77 13.80 -3.07 4.92
C GLY A 77 14.07 -3.33 3.44
N CYS A 78 13.07 -3.15 2.60
CA CYS A 78 13.09 -3.57 1.22
C CYS A 78 13.61 -2.43 0.33
N LYS A 79 14.85 -2.56 -0.15
CA LYS A 79 15.45 -1.60 -1.09
C LYS A 79 14.98 -1.82 -2.53
N ASP A 80 14.63 -3.06 -2.88
CA ASP A 80 14.12 -3.44 -4.20
C ASP A 80 12.64 -3.84 -4.09
N LYS A 81 11.77 -2.86 -4.20
CA LYS A 81 10.32 -3.07 -4.11
C LYS A 81 9.75 -3.79 -5.34
N GLU A 82 10.41 -3.72 -6.49
CA GLU A 82 10.04 -4.51 -7.66
C GLU A 82 10.22 -6.01 -7.37
N ALA A 83 11.37 -6.40 -6.81
CA ALA A 83 11.63 -7.80 -6.46
C ALA A 83 10.63 -8.29 -5.40
N ALA A 84 10.28 -7.46 -4.41
CA ALA A 84 9.27 -7.78 -3.41
C ALA A 84 7.88 -8.00 -4.04
N LEU A 85 7.47 -7.14 -4.98
CA LEU A 85 6.20 -7.28 -5.67
C LEU A 85 6.14 -8.55 -6.53
N ARG A 86 7.23 -8.89 -7.22
CA ARG A 86 7.35 -10.15 -7.98
C ARG A 86 7.28 -11.37 -7.06
N SER A 87 7.94 -11.33 -5.92
CA SER A 87 7.88 -12.38 -4.89
C SER A 87 6.46 -12.57 -4.37
N PHE A 88 5.77 -11.48 -4.07
CA PHE A 88 4.36 -11.50 -3.66
C PHE A 88 3.47 -12.13 -4.74
N ALA A 89 3.59 -11.69 -5.98
CA ALA A 89 2.85 -12.23 -7.12
C ALA A 89 3.04 -13.75 -7.26
N LYS A 90 4.29 -14.21 -7.17
CA LYS A 90 4.65 -15.62 -7.24
C LYS A 90 4.03 -16.44 -6.10
N THR A 91 4.14 -15.95 -4.88
CA THR A 91 3.58 -16.62 -3.68
C THR A 91 2.07 -16.73 -3.78
N GLN A 92 1.39 -15.70 -4.25
CA GLN A 92 -0.07 -15.69 -4.42
C GLN A 92 -0.53 -16.39 -5.71
N LYS A 93 0.39 -16.82 -6.57
CA LYS A 93 0.11 -17.42 -7.91
C LYS A 93 -0.79 -16.48 -8.76
N LEU A 94 -0.54 -15.18 -8.67
CA LEU A 94 -1.25 -14.17 -9.43
C LEU A 94 -0.33 -13.52 -10.47
N PRO A 95 -0.83 -13.27 -11.68
CA PRO A 95 -0.09 -12.47 -12.64
C PRO A 95 -0.07 -11.00 -12.17
N LEU A 96 1.01 -10.29 -12.45
CA LEU A 96 1.17 -8.87 -12.08
C LEU A 96 0.01 -7.99 -12.55
N LYS A 97 -0.61 -8.32 -13.70
CA LYS A 97 -1.77 -7.57 -14.24
C LYS A 97 -2.98 -7.54 -13.30
N ASN A 98 -3.08 -8.47 -12.35
CA ASN A 98 -4.15 -8.54 -11.36
C ASN A 98 -3.74 -7.94 -9.99
N ILE A 99 -2.58 -7.28 -9.91
CA ILE A 99 -2.07 -6.67 -8.69
C ILE A 99 -2.05 -5.14 -8.84
N CYS A 100 -2.65 -4.45 -7.88
CA CYS A 100 -2.49 -3.02 -7.72
C CYS A 100 -1.32 -2.73 -6.77
N PHE A 101 -0.50 -1.74 -7.10
CA PHE A 101 0.53 -1.21 -6.20
C PHE A 101 0.27 0.28 -5.93
N MET A 102 0.25 0.68 -4.67
CA MET A 102 0.15 2.08 -4.26
C MET A 102 1.45 2.50 -3.56
N GLY A 103 2.09 3.53 -4.10
CA GLY A 103 3.33 4.11 -3.59
C GLY A 103 3.27 5.63 -3.63
N ASP A 104 4.22 6.29 -2.95
CA ASP A 104 4.22 7.76 -2.80
C ASP A 104 5.54 8.42 -3.19
N ASP A 105 6.63 7.68 -3.38
CA ASP A 105 7.94 8.28 -3.59
C ASP A 105 8.75 7.54 -4.68
N VAL A 106 9.93 8.05 -4.95
CA VAL A 106 10.82 7.57 -6.03
C VAL A 106 11.22 6.10 -5.89
N ASN A 107 11.33 5.59 -4.66
CA ASN A 107 11.65 4.19 -4.40
C ASN A 107 10.50 3.22 -4.72
N ASP A 108 9.31 3.74 -5.03
CA ASP A 108 8.15 2.97 -5.44
C ASP A 108 8.02 2.80 -6.96
N LEU A 109 8.72 3.62 -7.74
CA LEU A 109 8.53 3.72 -9.18
C LEU A 109 8.72 2.40 -9.93
N ALA A 110 9.72 1.60 -9.54
CA ALA A 110 9.97 0.32 -10.18
C ALA A 110 8.82 -0.68 -9.95
N ALA A 111 8.27 -0.74 -8.73
CA ALA A 111 7.11 -1.56 -8.43
C ALA A 111 5.84 -1.04 -9.12
N MET A 112 5.63 0.28 -9.14
CA MET A 112 4.50 0.91 -9.83
C MET A 112 4.50 0.58 -11.32
N LYS A 113 5.68 0.55 -11.96
CA LYS A 113 5.83 0.28 -13.40
C LYS A 113 5.41 -1.15 -13.78
N ILE A 114 5.65 -2.12 -12.92
CA ILE A 114 5.36 -3.53 -13.23
C ILE A 114 3.99 -4.01 -12.74
N ALA A 115 3.35 -3.25 -11.85
CA ALA A 115 2.01 -3.55 -11.37
C ALA A 115 0.98 -3.44 -12.50
N GLY A 116 -0.07 -4.25 -12.44
CA GLY A 116 -1.19 -4.18 -13.39
C GLY A 116 -1.99 -2.89 -13.26
N PHE A 117 -1.97 -2.28 -12.08
CA PHE A 117 -2.54 -0.97 -11.80
C PHE A 117 -1.71 -0.25 -10.75
N SER A 118 -1.34 1.00 -11.03
CA SER A 118 -0.54 1.81 -10.10
C SER A 118 -1.37 2.97 -9.54
N ALA A 119 -1.16 3.28 -8.29
CA ALA A 119 -1.84 4.40 -7.62
C ALA A 119 -0.87 5.19 -6.74
N ALA A 120 -1.21 6.45 -6.50
CA ALA A 120 -0.50 7.33 -5.58
C ALA A 120 -1.48 8.17 -4.76
N PRO A 121 -1.15 8.52 -3.50
CA PRO A 121 -1.93 9.49 -2.74
C PRO A 121 -1.76 10.91 -3.29
N ALA A 122 -2.69 11.81 -2.95
CA ALA A 122 -2.72 13.19 -3.46
C ALA A 122 -1.43 13.98 -3.15
N ASP A 123 -0.77 13.66 -2.06
CA ASP A 123 0.44 14.34 -1.57
C ASP A 123 1.73 13.57 -1.87
N ALA A 124 1.68 12.60 -2.79
CA ALA A 124 2.85 11.85 -3.23
C ALA A 124 3.87 12.75 -3.96
N HIS A 125 5.11 12.30 -4.00
CA HIS A 125 6.16 12.93 -4.81
C HIS A 125 5.72 13.01 -6.29
N GLU A 126 6.08 14.09 -6.96
CA GLU A 126 5.67 14.33 -8.36
C GLU A 126 5.97 13.18 -9.32
N ALA A 127 7.09 12.48 -9.13
CA ALA A 127 7.45 11.31 -9.94
C ALA A 127 6.48 10.14 -9.73
N ALA A 128 6.01 9.91 -8.49
CA ALA A 128 5.01 8.89 -8.20
C ALA A 128 3.64 9.27 -8.76
N VAL A 129 3.26 10.55 -8.65
CA VAL A 129 2.03 11.08 -9.27
C VAL A 129 2.06 10.86 -10.79
N ALA A 130 3.19 11.18 -11.44
CA ALA A 130 3.34 11.01 -12.89
C ALA A 130 3.30 9.53 -13.33
N ALA A 131 3.75 8.60 -12.50
CA ALA A 131 3.76 7.16 -12.78
C ALA A 131 2.44 6.47 -12.46
N ALA A 132 1.55 7.11 -11.70
CA ALA A 132 0.31 6.49 -11.23
C ALA A 132 -0.77 6.51 -12.32
N ALA A 133 -1.45 5.38 -12.50
CA ALA A 133 -2.68 5.30 -13.30
C ALA A 133 -3.86 5.97 -12.58
N TYR A 134 -3.81 6.07 -11.25
CA TYR A 134 -4.82 6.74 -10.44
C TYR A 134 -4.16 7.50 -9.28
N VAL A 135 -4.49 8.76 -9.15
CA VAL A 135 -4.08 9.60 -8.02
C VAL A 135 -5.30 9.91 -7.19
N THR A 136 -5.25 9.60 -5.90
CA THR A 136 -6.38 9.86 -5.00
C THR A 136 -6.52 11.37 -4.73
N GLN A 137 -7.72 11.79 -4.34
CA GLN A 137 -7.95 13.15 -3.85
C GLN A 137 -7.52 13.29 -2.38
N ARG A 138 -7.51 12.17 -1.65
CA ARG A 138 -7.08 12.12 -0.25
C ARG A 138 -5.58 11.89 -0.15
N PRO A 139 -4.91 12.56 0.79
CA PRO A 139 -3.49 12.31 1.07
C PRO A 139 -3.27 10.99 1.81
N GLY A 140 -2.02 10.53 1.80
CA GLY A 140 -1.60 9.34 2.54
C GLY A 140 -1.91 9.45 4.03
N GLY A 141 -2.30 8.33 4.65
CA GLY A 141 -2.66 8.27 6.07
C GLY A 141 -3.97 8.96 6.43
N ARG A 142 -4.73 9.44 5.44
CA ARG A 142 -5.99 10.18 5.63
C ARG A 142 -7.13 9.65 4.77
N GLY A 143 -7.09 8.39 4.42
CA GLY A 143 -8.13 7.74 3.63
C GLY A 143 -7.80 7.54 2.16
N ALA A 144 -6.55 7.74 1.73
CA ALA A 144 -6.13 7.50 0.34
C ALA A 144 -6.30 6.03 -0.07
N VAL A 145 -5.89 5.10 0.79
CA VAL A 145 -6.07 3.66 0.53
C VAL A 145 -7.55 3.31 0.45
N ARG A 146 -8.37 3.83 1.36
CA ARG A 146 -9.82 3.63 1.30
C ARG A 146 -10.40 4.11 -0.02
N GLU A 147 -10.05 5.30 -0.46
CA GLU A 147 -10.52 5.87 -1.72
C GLU A 147 -10.12 5.00 -2.92
N LEU A 148 -8.86 4.55 -2.97
CA LEU A 148 -8.39 3.64 -4.02
C LEU A 148 -9.24 2.34 -4.06
N LEU A 149 -9.46 1.71 -2.91
CA LEU A 149 -10.22 0.45 -2.83
C LEU A 149 -11.68 0.64 -3.25
N ASP A 150 -12.29 1.76 -2.91
CA ASP A 150 -13.65 2.10 -3.36
C ASP A 150 -13.68 2.38 -4.87
N PHE A 151 -12.67 3.07 -5.42
CA PHE A 151 -12.50 3.28 -6.87
C PHE A 151 -12.37 1.95 -7.63
N LEU A 152 -11.58 1.02 -7.12
CA LEU A 152 -11.41 -0.32 -7.70
C LEU A 152 -12.65 -1.22 -7.52
N LYS A 153 -13.64 -0.77 -6.77
CA LYS A 153 -14.88 -1.51 -6.44
C LYS A 153 -14.64 -2.85 -5.74
N VAL A 154 -13.52 -2.99 -5.05
CA VAL A 154 -13.17 -4.21 -4.32
C VAL A 154 -13.76 -4.27 -2.92
N THR A 155 -14.34 -3.17 -2.43
CA THR A 155 -15.00 -3.08 -1.11
C THR A 155 -16.51 -3.38 -1.16
N GLN A 156 -17.08 -3.60 -2.33
CA GLN A 156 -18.54 -3.73 -2.54
C GLN A 156 -19.03 -5.19 -2.56
N ARG A 157 -18.15 -6.16 -2.33
CA ARG A 157 -18.48 -7.59 -2.31
C ARG A 157 -18.76 -8.08 -0.90
#